data_3b3c7305dad72706c0e8e79899c806e7
#
_entry.id   3b3c7305dad72706c0e8e79899c806e7
#
_cell.length_a   1.000
_cell.length_b   1.000
_cell.length_c   1.000
_cell.angle_alpha   90.00
_cell.angle_beta   90.00
_cell.angle_gamma   90.00
#
_symmetry.space_group_name_H-M   'P 1'
#
loop_
_entity.id
_entity.type
_entity.pdbx_description
1 polymer ?
#
loop_
_entity_poly.entity_id
_entity_poly.type
_entity_poly.pdbx_seq_one_letter_code
_entity_poly.pdbx_strand_id
1 'polypeptide(L)'
;MKLETQFEQSILSEYFSGMVFVDQREKEVFLSYLKGFSILFFDTTVKNIVEIGGGQSTAIFSMMAERFNCKVNVIDMNPEAIKNKVKNEVLCENIFENVNFYRGVSISRSDLDGYYDQKLMDIGGVPFQQVIEMACEFIDTIMDGRKEASVLKALEIDSLDVANFQKYLIKEGRFPEELLNIFRNTNDEFDFLPTAETSNGLLSEILDHNDIDVVFLDSGEFSSLPEWEIVSKKLRVGGYVILHDIFFPKSFKNWLVCASITASSNWNAIYHDRSTPQGLMVARKVK
;
A
#
# COMPACT_ATOMS: atom_id res chain seq x y z
N MET A 1 11.44 22.12 -9.37
CA MET A 1 12.64 21.34 -8.98
C MET A 1 13.46 21.97 -7.86
N LYS A 2 14.04 23.19 -7.96
CA LYS A 2 14.83 23.78 -6.84
C LYS A 2 14.00 24.16 -5.59
N LEU A 3 12.78 24.65 -5.73
CA LEU A 3 11.90 25.01 -4.61
C LEU A 3 11.36 23.79 -3.88
N GLU A 4 10.99 22.72 -4.60
CA GLU A 4 10.56 21.45 -4.04
C GLU A 4 11.66 20.82 -3.17
N THR A 5 12.89 20.77 -3.67
CA THR A 5 14.03 20.23 -2.92
C THR A 5 14.34 21.02 -1.64
N GLN A 6 14.20 22.36 -1.67
CA GLN A 6 14.39 23.19 -0.48
C GLN A 6 13.29 22.98 0.56
N PHE A 7 12.05 22.82 0.10
CA PHE A 7 10.91 22.54 0.96
C PHE A 7 11.01 21.17 1.63
N GLU A 8 11.35 20.13 0.86
CA GLU A 8 11.60 18.78 1.39
C GLU A 8 12.73 18.80 2.45
N GLN A 9 13.82 19.50 2.19
CA GLN A 9 14.92 19.65 3.15
C GLN A 9 14.48 20.40 4.42
N SER A 10 13.64 21.43 4.30
CA SER A 10 13.08 22.13 5.45
C SER A 10 12.24 21.20 6.32
N ILE A 11 11.34 20.43 5.72
CA ILE A 11 10.52 19.45 6.44
C ILE A 11 11.36 18.38 7.12
N LEU A 12 12.36 17.83 6.41
CA LEU A 12 13.28 16.85 6.99
C LEU A 12 14.00 17.40 8.22
N SER A 13 14.50 18.66 8.16
CA SER A 13 15.21 19.26 9.28
C SER A 13 14.29 19.61 10.45
N GLU A 14 13.07 20.05 10.18
CA GLU A 14 12.12 20.52 11.20
C GLU A 14 11.44 19.36 11.95
N TYR A 15 10.97 18.35 11.23
CA TYR A 15 10.15 17.28 11.82
C TYR A 15 10.88 15.94 11.99
N PHE A 16 11.85 15.66 11.14
CA PHE A 16 12.48 14.34 11.03
C PHE A 16 13.99 14.33 11.29
N SER A 17 14.56 15.41 11.83
CA SER A 17 16.00 15.49 12.09
C SER A 17 16.52 14.46 13.10
N GLY A 18 15.64 13.92 13.96
CA GLY A 18 15.95 12.85 14.89
C GLY A 18 15.67 11.43 14.39
N MET A 19 15.15 11.31 13.17
CA MET A 19 14.76 10.00 12.64
C MET A 19 15.97 9.11 12.37
N VAL A 20 15.93 7.90 12.89
CA VAL A 20 16.98 6.88 12.72
C VAL A 20 16.41 5.79 11.81
N PHE A 21 17.02 5.59 10.66
CA PHE A 21 16.68 4.54 9.73
C PHE A 21 17.48 3.28 10.05
N VAL A 22 16.82 2.11 9.98
CA VAL A 22 17.47 0.81 10.21
C VAL A 22 18.54 0.56 9.15
N ASP A 23 18.25 0.93 7.89
CA ASP A 23 19.17 0.79 6.78
C ASP A 23 18.95 1.88 5.71
N GLN A 24 19.78 1.85 4.67
CA GLN A 24 19.70 2.79 3.56
C GLN A 24 18.40 2.64 2.75
N ARG A 25 17.86 1.42 2.63
CA ARG A 25 16.61 1.14 1.91
C ARG A 25 15.40 1.78 2.60
N GLU A 26 15.30 1.64 3.92
CA GLU A 26 14.24 2.28 4.71
C GLU A 26 14.25 3.80 4.50
N LYS A 27 15.43 4.41 4.50
CA LYS A 27 15.61 5.83 4.20
C LYS A 27 15.14 6.21 2.79
N GLU A 28 15.47 5.40 1.78
CA GLU A 28 15.07 5.65 0.40
C GLU A 28 13.55 5.57 0.22
N VAL A 29 12.89 4.60 0.87
CA VAL A 29 11.43 4.48 0.88
C VAL A 29 10.79 5.71 1.54
N PHE A 30 11.29 6.12 2.70
CA PHE A 30 10.79 7.32 3.39
C PHE A 30 10.93 8.59 2.54
N LEU A 31 12.08 8.77 1.89
CA LEU A 31 12.29 9.90 0.99
C LEU A 31 11.39 9.85 -0.25
N SER A 32 11.09 8.65 -0.74
CA SER A 32 10.12 8.45 -1.83
C SER A 32 8.71 8.88 -1.40
N TYR A 33 8.27 8.49 -0.20
CA TYR A 33 7.01 8.96 0.37
C TYR A 33 6.98 10.49 0.49
N LEU A 34 7.98 11.08 1.14
CA LEU A 34 8.04 12.52 1.34
C LEU A 34 7.96 13.29 0.02
N LYS A 35 8.67 12.81 -1.00
CA LYS A 35 8.66 13.40 -2.33
C LYS A 35 7.31 13.25 -3.04
N GLY A 36 6.71 12.07 -3.00
CA GLY A 36 5.38 11.84 -3.57
C GLY A 36 4.30 12.64 -2.86
N PHE A 37 4.35 12.72 -1.54
CA PHE A 37 3.37 13.44 -0.72
C PHE A 37 3.56 14.96 -0.78
N SER A 38 4.74 15.45 -1.18
CA SER A 38 4.99 16.89 -1.35
C SER A 38 4.02 17.56 -2.34
N ILE A 39 3.48 16.78 -3.29
CA ILE A 39 2.44 17.24 -4.22
C ILE A 39 1.19 17.68 -3.47
N LEU A 40 0.83 16.97 -2.39
CA LEU A 40 -0.34 17.27 -1.57
C LEU A 40 -0.14 18.52 -0.71
N PHE A 41 1.11 18.84 -0.32
CA PHE A 41 1.42 19.99 0.54
C PHE A 41 1.05 21.32 -0.10
N PHE A 42 1.01 21.38 -1.42
CA PHE A 42 0.66 22.57 -2.18
C PHE A 42 -0.81 22.63 -2.59
N ASP A 43 -1.58 21.54 -2.37
CA ASP A 43 -3.02 21.53 -2.63
C ASP A 43 -3.81 21.88 -1.36
N THR A 44 -4.16 23.14 -1.21
CA THR A 44 -4.93 23.65 -0.06
C THR A 44 -6.33 23.06 0.07
N THR A 45 -6.80 22.33 -0.95
CA THR A 45 -8.10 21.65 -0.92
C THR A 45 -8.05 20.31 -0.20
N VAL A 46 -6.87 19.77 0.07
CA VAL A 46 -6.69 18.54 0.86
C VAL A 46 -6.95 18.82 2.33
N LYS A 47 -8.01 18.20 2.86
CA LYS A 47 -8.46 18.35 4.26
C LYS A 47 -8.64 17.03 4.97
N ASN A 48 -8.97 15.97 4.25
CA ASN A 48 -9.26 14.66 4.84
C ASN A 48 -8.49 13.57 4.10
N ILE A 49 -7.67 12.85 4.84
CA ILE A 49 -6.81 11.77 4.36
C ILE A 49 -7.24 10.46 5.01
N VAL A 50 -7.27 9.38 4.25
CA VAL A 50 -7.37 8.01 4.75
C VAL A 50 -6.09 7.26 4.41
N GLU A 51 -5.48 6.65 5.40
CA GLU A 51 -4.34 5.75 5.26
C GLU A 51 -4.77 4.33 5.63
N ILE A 52 -4.48 3.37 4.76
CA ILE A 52 -4.73 1.95 4.99
C ILE A 52 -3.37 1.25 5.09
N GLY A 53 -3.12 0.62 6.24
CA GLY A 53 -1.80 0.10 6.58
C GLY A 53 -0.85 1.18 7.09
N GLY A 54 -0.80 1.36 8.40
CA GLY A 54 0.04 2.38 9.02
C GLY A 54 1.52 2.00 9.02
N GLY A 55 2.40 3.02 8.97
CA GLY A 55 3.83 2.80 8.96
C GLY A 55 4.64 4.11 8.97
N GLN A 56 5.71 4.14 8.19
CA GLN A 56 6.50 5.37 7.99
C GLN A 56 5.71 6.49 7.31
N SER A 57 4.78 6.16 6.43
CA SER A 57 3.84 7.10 5.81
C SER A 57 2.99 7.82 6.84
N THR A 58 2.58 7.14 7.92
CA THR A 58 1.82 7.75 9.03
C THR A 58 2.56 8.90 9.67
N ALA A 59 3.89 8.83 9.78
CA ALA A 59 4.70 9.92 10.31
C ALA A 59 4.57 11.20 9.46
N ILE A 60 4.60 11.04 8.13
CA ILE A 60 4.46 12.16 7.19
C ILE A 60 3.02 12.70 7.20
N PHE A 61 2.01 11.82 7.19
CA PHE A 61 0.60 12.24 7.27
C PHE A 61 0.29 12.93 8.61
N SER A 62 0.85 12.47 9.72
CA SER A 62 0.70 13.12 11.02
C SER A 62 1.31 14.53 11.03
N MET A 63 2.49 14.70 10.44
CA MET A 63 3.10 16.02 10.22
C MET A 63 2.20 16.90 9.33
N MET A 64 1.61 16.33 8.28
CA MET A 64 0.66 17.08 7.44
C MET A 64 -0.57 17.50 8.22
N ALA A 65 -1.10 16.62 9.07
CA ALA A 65 -2.26 16.92 9.93
C ALA A 65 -1.98 18.11 10.84
N GLU A 66 -0.81 18.16 11.45
CA GLU A 66 -0.39 19.26 12.31
C GLU A 66 -0.12 20.54 11.49
N ARG A 67 0.73 20.47 10.46
CA ARG A 67 1.21 21.65 9.75
C ARG A 67 0.17 22.31 8.84
N PHE A 68 -0.66 21.50 8.18
CA PHE A 68 -1.64 21.98 7.17
C PHE A 68 -3.09 21.90 7.64
N ASN A 69 -3.31 21.56 8.91
CA ASN A 69 -4.64 21.47 9.52
C ASN A 69 -5.59 20.58 8.69
N CYS A 70 -5.11 19.38 8.34
CA CYS A 70 -5.91 18.34 7.73
C CYS A 70 -6.20 17.23 8.74
N LYS A 71 -7.24 16.43 8.49
CA LYS A 71 -7.58 15.26 9.30
C LYS A 71 -7.02 14.02 8.64
N VAL A 72 -6.44 13.13 9.44
CA VAL A 72 -5.92 11.84 8.97
C VAL A 72 -6.66 10.71 9.69
N ASN A 73 -7.15 9.75 8.95
CA ASN A 73 -7.80 8.56 9.45
C ASN A 73 -6.93 7.35 9.06
N VAL A 74 -6.33 6.71 10.05
CA VAL A 74 -5.44 5.55 9.87
C VAL A 74 -6.19 4.29 10.22
N ILE A 75 -6.31 3.37 9.28
CA ILE A 75 -6.87 2.02 9.50
C ILE A 75 -5.72 1.05 9.61
N ASP A 76 -5.56 0.42 10.76
CA ASP A 76 -4.50 -0.56 11.02
C ASP A 76 -4.93 -1.59 12.08
N MET A 77 -4.40 -2.81 11.99
CA MET A 77 -4.65 -3.88 12.97
C MET A 77 -4.00 -3.59 14.32
N ASN A 78 -2.90 -2.84 14.33
CA ASN A 78 -2.14 -2.52 15.53
C ASN A 78 -1.81 -1.01 15.66
N PRO A 79 -2.81 -0.15 15.81
CA PRO A 79 -2.62 1.31 15.84
C PRO A 79 -1.69 1.77 16.97
N GLU A 80 -1.59 1.04 18.07
CA GLU A 80 -0.69 1.42 19.17
C GLU A 80 0.79 1.23 18.80
N ALA A 81 1.11 0.19 18.03
CA ALA A 81 2.47 0.02 17.50
C ALA A 81 2.84 1.17 16.56
N ILE A 82 1.90 1.58 15.67
CA ILE A 82 2.10 2.71 14.77
C ILE A 82 2.29 4.01 15.54
N LYS A 83 1.44 4.31 16.53
CA LYS A 83 1.58 5.50 17.38
C LYS A 83 2.94 5.55 18.07
N ASN A 84 3.38 4.43 18.63
CA ASN A 84 4.69 4.36 19.31
C ASN A 84 5.83 4.60 18.33
N LYS A 85 5.77 4.01 17.13
CA LYS A 85 6.75 4.23 16.07
C LYS A 85 6.81 5.72 15.70
N VAL A 86 5.69 6.32 15.35
CA VAL A 86 5.63 7.74 14.93
C VAL A 86 6.11 8.69 16.02
N LYS A 87 5.75 8.47 17.30
CA LYS A 87 6.25 9.28 18.44
C LYS A 87 7.77 9.25 18.58
N ASN A 88 8.39 8.15 18.21
CA ASN A 88 9.85 8.02 18.25
C ASN A 88 10.54 8.66 17.04
N GLU A 89 9.83 8.84 15.95
CA GLU A 89 10.36 9.31 14.67
C GLU A 89 10.14 10.81 14.43
N VAL A 90 9.09 11.39 14.99
CA VAL A 90 8.67 12.77 14.73
C VAL A 90 8.88 13.66 15.95
N LEU A 91 9.57 14.77 15.75
CA LEU A 91 9.83 15.78 16.78
C LEU A 91 8.66 16.76 16.92
N CYS A 92 7.51 16.27 17.40
CA CYS A 92 6.34 17.09 17.66
C CYS A 92 5.50 16.50 18.79
N GLU A 93 5.20 17.31 19.83
CA GLU A 93 4.44 16.86 21.01
C GLU A 93 2.97 16.56 20.67
N ASN A 94 2.35 17.31 19.76
CA ASN A 94 0.92 17.22 19.41
C ASN A 94 0.67 16.51 18.07
N ILE A 95 1.57 15.65 17.66
CA ILE A 95 1.59 15.03 16.32
C ILE A 95 0.27 14.28 15.96
N PHE A 96 -0.53 13.89 16.94
CA PHE A 96 -1.78 13.15 16.73
C PHE A 96 -3.06 13.96 17.00
N GLU A 97 -2.99 15.27 17.18
CA GLU A 97 -4.18 16.09 17.50
C GLU A 97 -5.28 15.95 16.43
N ASN A 98 -4.89 15.84 15.15
CA ASN A 98 -5.80 15.68 14.01
C ASN A 98 -5.72 14.27 13.35
N VAL A 99 -5.23 13.26 14.09
CA VAL A 99 -5.08 11.89 13.60
C VAL A 99 -5.99 10.93 14.37
N ASN A 100 -6.92 10.31 13.64
CA ASN A 100 -7.78 9.27 14.16
C ASN A 100 -7.20 7.90 13.80
N PHE A 101 -7.07 7.03 14.80
CA PHE A 101 -6.63 5.66 14.59
C PHE A 101 -7.79 4.70 14.78
N TYR A 102 -8.08 3.92 13.77
CA TYR A 102 -9.10 2.88 13.75
C TYR A 102 -8.42 1.52 13.81
N ARG A 103 -8.74 0.76 14.84
CA ARG A 103 -8.25 -0.62 14.95
C ARG A 103 -9.17 -1.55 14.19
N GLY A 104 -8.66 -2.18 13.14
CA GLY A 104 -9.41 -3.15 12.33
C GLY A 104 -8.86 -3.28 10.92
N VAL A 105 -9.66 -3.90 10.07
CA VAL A 105 -9.37 -4.15 8.66
C VAL A 105 -10.11 -3.13 7.77
N SER A 106 -9.53 -2.82 6.63
CA SER A 106 -10.14 -1.94 5.62
C SER A 106 -11.37 -2.57 4.98
N ILE A 107 -11.30 -3.86 4.68
CA ILE A 107 -12.37 -4.70 4.15
C ILE A 107 -12.53 -5.95 5.00
N SER A 108 -13.74 -6.48 5.10
CA SER A 108 -14.00 -7.73 5.82
C SER A 108 -13.49 -8.94 5.02
N ARG A 109 -13.27 -10.07 5.71
CA ARG A 109 -12.93 -11.33 5.06
C ARG A 109 -14.03 -11.77 4.09
N SER A 110 -15.30 -11.62 4.46
CA SER A 110 -16.43 -11.96 3.61
C SER A 110 -16.51 -11.12 2.35
N ASP A 111 -16.16 -9.82 2.43
CA ASP A 111 -16.11 -8.95 1.26
C ASP A 111 -14.95 -9.33 0.34
N LEU A 112 -13.80 -9.68 0.92
CA LEU A 112 -12.64 -10.16 0.18
C LEU A 112 -12.94 -11.47 -0.56
N ASP A 113 -13.46 -12.47 0.16
CA ASP A 113 -13.82 -13.78 -0.41
C ASP A 113 -14.89 -13.60 -1.51
N GLY A 114 -15.94 -12.83 -1.26
CA GLY A 114 -17.00 -12.57 -2.23
C GLY A 114 -16.52 -11.85 -3.48
N TYR A 115 -15.58 -10.89 -3.33
CA TYR A 115 -14.98 -10.19 -4.46
C TYR A 115 -14.25 -11.15 -5.40
N TYR A 116 -13.38 -11.99 -4.86
CA TYR A 116 -12.58 -12.92 -5.66
C TYR A 116 -13.38 -14.11 -6.17
N ASP A 117 -14.31 -14.65 -5.39
CA ASP A 117 -15.21 -15.72 -5.84
C ASP A 117 -16.01 -15.28 -7.05
N GLN A 118 -16.58 -14.08 -7.04
CA GLN A 118 -17.28 -13.55 -8.21
C GLN A 118 -16.36 -13.44 -9.44
N LYS A 119 -15.14 -12.90 -9.29
CA LYS A 119 -14.20 -12.76 -10.40
C LYS A 119 -13.73 -14.10 -10.95
N LEU A 120 -13.46 -15.08 -10.08
CA LEU A 120 -13.04 -16.43 -10.49
C LEU A 120 -14.17 -17.22 -11.14
N MET A 121 -15.40 -17.10 -10.64
CA MET A 121 -16.58 -17.73 -11.24
C MET A 121 -16.87 -17.19 -12.65
N ASP A 122 -16.68 -15.88 -12.88
CA ASP A 122 -16.86 -15.24 -14.19
C ASP A 122 -15.95 -15.81 -15.28
N ILE A 123 -14.81 -16.39 -14.89
CA ILE A 123 -13.85 -17.04 -15.81
C ILE A 123 -13.91 -18.58 -15.76
N GLY A 124 -14.91 -19.14 -15.06
CA GLY A 124 -15.04 -20.60 -14.89
C GLY A 124 -14.00 -21.23 -13.96
N GLY A 125 -13.46 -20.45 -13.03
CA GLY A 125 -12.42 -20.86 -12.10
C GLY A 125 -12.96 -21.60 -10.86
N VAL A 126 -12.08 -21.82 -9.91
CA VAL A 126 -12.37 -22.42 -8.60
C VAL A 126 -12.66 -21.32 -7.56
N PRO A 127 -13.35 -21.63 -6.45
CA PRO A 127 -13.56 -20.67 -5.36
C PRO A 127 -12.24 -20.11 -4.83
N PHE A 128 -12.24 -18.84 -4.42
CA PHE A 128 -11.04 -18.16 -3.96
C PHE A 128 -10.36 -18.86 -2.80
N GLN A 129 -11.13 -19.37 -1.84
CA GLN A 129 -10.60 -20.17 -0.73
C GLN A 129 -9.75 -21.36 -1.22
N GLN A 130 -10.21 -22.06 -2.26
CA GLN A 130 -9.46 -23.17 -2.84
C GLN A 130 -8.17 -22.71 -3.53
N VAL A 131 -8.16 -21.52 -4.16
CA VAL A 131 -6.93 -20.94 -4.72
C VAL A 131 -5.90 -20.68 -3.63
N ILE A 132 -6.34 -20.19 -2.47
CA ILE A 132 -5.47 -19.94 -1.32
C ILE A 132 -4.92 -21.26 -0.74
N GLU A 133 -5.76 -22.25 -0.58
CA GLU A 133 -5.34 -23.59 -0.11
C GLU A 133 -4.26 -24.17 -1.04
N MET A 134 -4.49 -24.09 -2.35
CA MET A 134 -3.50 -24.52 -3.36
C MET A 134 -2.20 -23.69 -3.28
N ALA A 135 -2.30 -22.40 -3.03
CA ALA A 135 -1.11 -21.54 -2.85
C ALA A 135 -0.33 -21.93 -1.59
N CYS A 136 -1.01 -22.19 -0.47
CA CYS A 136 -0.37 -22.65 0.77
C CYS A 136 0.31 -24.01 0.59
N GLU A 137 -0.36 -24.98 -0.04
CA GLU A 137 0.24 -26.29 -0.35
C GLU A 137 1.48 -26.16 -1.24
N PHE A 138 1.44 -25.22 -2.18
CA PHE A 138 2.56 -24.92 -3.06
C PHE A 138 3.74 -24.32 -2.30
N ILE A 139 3.50 -23.39 -1.37
CA ILE A 139 4.51 -22.80 -0.48
C ILE A 139 5.18 -23.89 0.37
N ASP A 140 4.38 -24.75 1.00
CA ASP A 140 4.89 -25.85 1.83
C ASP A 140 5.78 -26.78 0.99
N THR A 141 5.39 -27.06 -0.25
CA THR A 141 6.16 -27.87 -1.19
C THR A 141 7.51 -27.23 -1.55
N ILE A 142 7.55 -25.89 -1.66
CA ILE A 142 8.80 -25.13 -1.91
C ILE A 142 9.70 -25.17 -0.68
N MET A 143 9.12 -24.92 0.49
CA MET A 143 9.85 -24.90 1.77
C MET A 143 10.49 -26.26 2.08
N ASP A 144 9.85 -27.35 1.65
CA ASP A 144 10.39 -28.72 1.74
C ASP A 144 11.58 -29.00 0.79
N GLY A 145 12.01 -28.00 0.01
CA GLY A 145 13.20 -28.09 -0.86
C GLY A 145 13.05 -28.99 -2.10
N ARG A 146 11.82 -29.39 -2.47
CA ARG A 146 11.60 -30.42 -3.48
C ARG A 146 11.47 -29.92 -4.92
N LYS A 147 11.29 -28.61 -5.20
CA LYS A 147 11.00 -28.13 -6.59
C LYS A 147 11.36 -26.67 -6.92
N GLU A 148 12.47 -26.12 -6.45
CA GLU A 148 12.88 -24.74 -6.81
C GLU A 148 12.83 -24.45 -8.33
N ALA A 149 13.29 -25.38 -9.16
CA ALA A 149 13.37 -25.16 -10.60
C ALA A 149 12.00 -25.20 -11.33
N SER A 150 10.99 -25.90 -10.78
CA SER A 150 9.66 -25.99 -11.41
C SER A 150 8.79 -24.78 -11.11
N VAL A 151 8.99 -24.13 -9.97
CA VAL A 151 8.30 -22.90 -9.56
C VAL A 151 8.67 -21.74 -10.49
N LEU A 152 9.97 -21.56 -10.75
CA LEU A 152 10.48 -20.52 -11.63
C LEU A 152 9.94 -20.69 -13.08
N LYS A 153 9.67 -21.93 -13.50
CA LYS A 153 9.11 -22.24 -14.81
C LYS A 153 7.59 -22.00 -14.89
N ALA A 154 6.86 -22.16 -13.80
CA ALA A 154 5.42 -21.91 -13.75
C ALA A 154 5.08 -20.41 -13.69
N LEU A 155 6.03 -19.57 -13.29
CA LEU A 155 5.90 -18.12 -13.20
C LEU A 155 6.47 -17.43 -14.47
N GLU A 156 6.33 -18.03 -15.66
CA GLU A 156 6.61 -17.37 -16.95
C GLU A 156 5.65 -16.19 -17.12
N ILE A 157 6.02 -15.06 -16.52
CA ILE A 157 5.29 -13.81 -16.63
C ILE A 157 5.96 -12.96 -17.70
N ASP A 158 5.26 -12.82 -18.79
CA ASP A 158 5.70 -12.21 -20.05
C ASP A 158 5.59 -10.66 -20.02
N SER A 159 6.32 -9.99 -19.13
CA SER A 159 6.52 -8.55 -19.25
C SER A 159 8.00 -8.17 -19.16
N LEU A 160 8.41 -7.19 -19.97
CA LEU A 160 9.80 -6.73 -20.05
C LEU A 160 10.32 -6.21 -18.70
N ASP A 161 9.46 -5.55 -17.94
CA ASP A 161 9.79 -5.01 -16.61
C ASP A 161 9.99 -6.14 -15.59
N VAL A 162 9.16 -7.16 -15.65
CA VAL A 162 9.27 -8.36 -14.81
C VAL A 162 10.55 -9.14 -15.13
N ALA A 163 10.85 -9.34 -16.42
CA ALA A 163 12.07 -10.04 -16.84
C ALA A 163 13.35 -9.30 -16.38
N ASN A 164 13.33 -7.98 -16.39
CA ASN A 164 14.47 -7.17 -15.94
C ASN A 164 14.62 -7.23 -14.41
N PHE A 165 13.51 -7.19 -13.67
CA PHE A 165 13.54 -7.33 -12.22
C PHE A 165 13.92 -8.74 -11.78
N GLN A 166 13.42 -9.78 -12.46
CA GLN A 166 13.88 -11.17 -12.25
C GLN A 166 15.39 -11.32 -12.47
N LYS A 167 15.92 -10.75 -13.57
CA LYS A 167 17.37 -10.75 -13.83
C LYS A 167 18.16 -10.05 -12.73
N TYR A 168 17.63 -8.94 -12.21
CA TYR A 168 18.23 -8.23 -11.08
C TYR A 168 18.25 -9.10 -9.83
N LEU A 169 17.14 -9.67 -9.43
CA LEU A 169 17.04 -10.53 -8.25
C LEU A 169 17.89 -11.79 -8.36
N ILE A 170 17.93 -12.41 -9.54
CA ILE A 170 18.80 -13.57 -9.82
C ILE A 170 20.27 -13.16 -9.68
N LYS A 171 20.66 -12.02 -10.24
CA LYS A 171 22.03 -11.50 -10.15
C LYS A 171 22.46 -11.25 -8.71
N GLU A 172 21.55 -10.71 -7.89
CA GLU A 172 21.78 -10.44 -6.47
C GLU A 172 21.57 -11.68 -5.57
N GLY A 173 21.22 -12.84 -6.14
CA GLY A 173 20.94 -14.08 -5.38
C GLY A 173 19.68 -14.04 -4.52
N ARG A 174 18.79 -13.08 -4.75
CA ARG A 174 17.61 -12.80 -3.88
C ARG A 174 16.28 -13.30 -4.44
N PHE A 175 16.24 -13.73 -5.69
CA PHE A 175 15.00 -14.06 -6.36
C PHE A 175 14.13 -15.13 -5.64
N PRO A 176 14.69 -16.26 -5.19
CA PRO A 176 13.91 -17.27 -4.48
C PRO A 176 13.37 -16.73 -3.14
N GLU A 177 14.20 -15.95 -2.42
CA GLU A 177 13.84 -15.39 -1.12
C GLU A 177 12.71 -14.35 -1.22
N GLU A 178 12.77 -13.46 -2.21
CA GLU A 178 11.71 -12.45 -2.40
C GLU A 178 10.38 -13.10 -2.82
N LEU A 179 10.38 -14.13 -3.66
CA LEU A 179 9.17 -14.91 -3.98
C LEU A 179 8.59 -15.60 -2.75
N LEU A 180 9.43 -16.26 -1.95
CA LEU A 180 9.00 -16.88 -0.70
C LEU A 180 8.41 -15.85 0.26
N ASN A 181 8.97 -14.65 0.32
CA ASN A 181 8.43 -13.59 1.16
C ASN A 181 7.06 -13.09 0.69
N ILE A 182 6.84 -12.97 -0.63
CA ILE A 182 5.52 -12.65 -1.18
C ILE A 182 4.49 -13.70 -0.75
N PHE A 183 4.80 -14.97 -0.92
CA PHE A 183 3.89 -16.05 -0.53
C PHE A 183 3.66 -16.11 0.99
N ARG A 184 4.70 -15.92 1.81
CA ARG A 184 4.56 -15.84 3.27
C ARG A 184 3.67 -14.68 3.68
N ASN A 185 3.89 -13.49 3.14
CA ASN A 185 3.06 -12.32 3.42
C ASN A 185 1.61 -12.57 3.04
N THR A 186 1.37 -13.27 1.92
CA THR A 186 0.05 -13.67 1.47
C THR A 186 -0.62 -14.59 2.48
N ASN A 187 0.08 -15.62 2.95
CA ASN A 187 -0.44 -16.55 3.95
C ASN A 187 -0.72 -15.83 5.28
N ASP A 188 0.23 -15.01 5.73
CA ASP A 188 0.08 -14.22 6.95
C ASP A 188 -1.13 -13.26 6.86
N GLU A 189 -1.39 -12.64 5.71
CA GLU A 189 -2.57 -11.80 5.50
C GLU A 189 -3.87 -12.58 5.72
N PHE A 190 -3.94 -13.83 5.25
CA PHE A 190 -5.12 -14.67 5.45
C PHE A 190 -5.31 -15.10 6.90
N ASP A 191 -4.23 -15.37 7.63
CA ASP A 191 -4.26 -15.71 9.04
C ASP A 191 -4.65 -14.49 9.91
N PHE A 192 -4.30 -13.29 9.49
CA PHE A 192 -4.62 -12.04 10.20
C PHE A 192 -6.02 -11.51 9.91
N LEU A 193 -6.62 -11.81 8.75
CA LEU A 193 -7.98 -11.38 8.45
C LEU A 193 -8.96 -12.11 9.38
N PRO A 194 -9.64 -11.39 10.28
CA PRO A 194 -10.56 -12.03 11.20
C PRO A 194 -11.63 -12.76 10.41
N THR A 195 -11.90 -14.00 10.81
CA THR A 195 -13.01 -14.80 10.28
C THR A 195 -14.30 -14.01 10.35
N ALA A 196 -15.15 -14.16 9.36
CA ALA A 196 -16.29 -13.31 8.96
C ALA A 196 -17.28 -12.86 10.06
N GLU A 197 -17.16 -13.33 11.28
CA GLU A 197 -18.16 -13.05 12.31
C GLU A 197 -17.97 -11.77 13.11
N THR A 198 -16.85 -11.01 12.93
CA THR A 198 -16.49 -9.98 13.92
C THR A 198 -16.13 -8.60 13.40
N SER A 199 -15.99 -8.35 12.09
CA SER A 199 -15.72 -6.97 11.65
C SER A 199 -16.23 -6.68 10.24
N ASN A 200 -17.11 -5.71 10.13
CA ASN A 200 -17.34 -5.00 8.86
C ASN A 200 -16.04 -4.27 8.48
N GLY A 201 -15.73 -4.22 7.19
CA GLY A 201 -14.60 -3.41 6.70
C GLY A 201 -14.83 -1.92 6.99
N LEU A 202 -13.83 -1.28 7.57
CA LEU A 202 -13.92 0.13 8.00
C LEU A 202 -13.88 1.13 6.85
N LEU A 203 -13.28 0.76 5.72
CA LEU A 203 -13.02 1.69 4.62
C LEU A 203 -14.30 2.29 4.03
N SER A 204 -15.29 1.45 3.79
CA SER A 204 -16.57 1.91 3.21
C SER A 204 -17.27 2.90 4.12
N GLU A 205 -17.33 2.62 5.43
CA GLU A 205 -17.94 3.47 6.43
C GLU A 205 -17.22 4.82 6.53
N ILE A 206 -15.89 4.82 6.60
CA ILE A 206 -15.09 6.05 6.67
C ILE A 206 -15.28 6.92 5.43
N LEU A 207 -15.33 6.32 4.23
CA LEU A 207 -15.56 7.04 2.99
C LEU A 207 -17.00 7.57 2.86
N ASP A 208 -17.98 6.91 3.47
CA ASP A 208 -19.38 7.37 3.44
C ASP A 208 -19.64 8.54 4.38
N HIS A 209 -18.91 8.64 5.47
CA HIS A 209 -19.12 9.66 6.50
C HIS A 209 -18.19 10.88 6.39
N ASN A 210 -17.23 10.85 5.47
CA ASN A 210 -16.25 11.92 5.33
C ASN A 210 -16.03 12.28 3.86
N ASP A 211 -15.92 13.58 3.58
CA ASP A 211 -15.46 14.09 2.29
C ASP A 211 -13.94 13.83 2.15
N ILE A 212 -13.56 12.65 1.71
CA ILE A 212 -12.17 12.24 1.61
C ILE A 212 -11.52 12.81 0.37
N ASP A 213 -10.35 13.42 0.56
CA ASP A 213 -9.54 14.05 -0.49
C ASP A 213 -8.40 13.15 -0.96
N VAL A 214 -7.85 12.35 -0.05
CA VAL A 214 -6.71 11.47 -0.31
C VAL A 214 -6.94 10.10 0.31
N VAL A 215 -6.67 9.05 -0.46
CA VAL A 215 -6.60 7.67 0.06
C VAL A 215 -5.21 7.09 -0.26
N PHE A 216 -4.51 6.63 0.76
CA PHE A 216 -3.26 5.89 0.62
C PHE A 216 -3.52 4.40 0.83
N LEU A 217 -3.22 3.61 -0.19
CA LEU A 217 -3.37 2.15 -0.20
C LEU A 217 -2.00 1.49 0.03
N ASP A 218 -1.81 0.94 1.22
CA ASP A 218 -0.62 0.15 1.60
C ASP A 218 -1.03 -1.03 2.51
N SER A 219 -2.16 -1.64 2.21
CA SER A 219 -2.72 -2.79 2.90
C SER A 219 -2.06 -4.12 2.52
N GLY A 220 -2.79 -5.22 2.63
CA GLY A 220 -2.34 -6.55 2.24
C GLY A 220 -2.29 -6.80 0.73
N GLU A 221 -1.77 -7.96 0.37
CA GLU A 221 -1.55 -8.35 -1.03
C GLU A 221 -2.87 -8.53 -1.80
N PHE A 222 -3.91 -9.04 -1.16
CA PHE A 222 -5.21 -9.31 -1.79
C PHE A 222 -6.27 -8.25 -1.52
N SER A 223 -6.16 -7.49 -0.44
CA SER A 223 -7.16 -6.48 -0.07
C SER A 223 -7.15 -5.25 -1.00
N SER A 224 -6.04 -4.93 -1.63
CA SER A 224 -5.89 -3.71 -2.43
C SER A 224 -6.83 -3.60 -3.64
N LEU A 225 -7.18 -4.70 -4.31
CA LEU A 225 -8.12 -4.66 -5.44
C LEU A 225 -9.57 -4.34 -5.02
N PRO A 226 -10.17 -5.05 -4.04
CA PRO A 226 -11.49 -4.67 -3.56
C PRO A 226 -11.51 -3.31 -2.85
N GLU A 227 -10.45 -2.92 -2.15
CA GLU A 227 -10.30 -1.54 -1.64
C GLU A 227 -10.33 -0.52 -2.78
N TRP A 228 -9.58 -0.78 -3.85
CA TRP A 228 -9.59 0.06 -5.04
C TRP A 228 -10.98 0.20 -5.66
N GLU A 229 -11.77 -0.87 -5.74
CA GLU A 229 -13.14 -0.77 -6.23
C GLU A 229 -14.00 0.18 -5.40
N ILE A 230 -13.86 0.16 -4.07
CA ILE A 230 -14.54 1.07 -3.17
C ILE A 230 -14.04 2.52 -3.39
N VAL A 231 -12.73 2.72 -3.34
CA VAL A 231 -12.09 4.04 -3.48
C VAL A 231 -12.39 4.67 -4.83
N SER A 232 -12.27 3.90 -5.91
CA SER A 232 -12.49 4.42 -7.26
C SER A 232 -13.91 4.94 -7.47
N LYS A 233 -14.90 4.38 -6.78
CA LYS A 233 -16.31 4.79 -6.84
C LYS A 233 -16.58 5.99 -5.93
N LYS A 234 -16.08 5.97 -4.68
CA LYS A 234 -16.44 6.92 -3.63
C LYS A 234 -15.56 8.17 -3.56
N LEU A 235 -14.30 8.09 -3.94
CA LEU A 235 -13.41 9.25 -3.94
C LEU A 235 -13.93 10.33 -4.89
N ARG A 236 -13.98 11.57 -4.43
CA ARG A 236 -14.46 12.70 -5.23
C ARG A 236 -13.58 12.98 -6.44
N VAL A 237 -14.12 13.59 -7.47
CA VAL A 237 -13.34 14.17 -8.58
C VAL A 237 -12.43 15.26 -8.04
N GLY A 238 -11.17 15.25 -8.45
CA GLY A 238 -10.11 16.12 -7.91
C GLY A 238 -9.37 15.50 -6.71
N GLY A 239 -9.88 14.43 -6.10
CA GLY A 239 -9.21 13.70 -5.03
C GLY A 239 -8.04 12.86 -5.54
N TYR A 240 -7.21 12.40 -4.60
CA TYR A 240 -5.97 11.68 -4.88
C TYR A 240 -6.02 10.26 -4.34
N VAL A 241 -5.46 9.33 -5.10
CA VAL A 241 -5.07 8.01 -4.60
C VAL A 241 -3.55 7.92 -4.63
N ILE A 242 -2.99 7.32 -3.59
CA ILE A 242 -1.57 7.03 -3.48
C ILE A 242 -1.43 5.53 -3.31
N LEU A 243 -0.55 4.93 -4.10
CA LEU A 243 -0.28 3.50 -4.10
C LEU A 243 1.18 3.26 -3.74
N HIS A 244 1.42 2.42 -2.77
CA HIS A 244 2.75 1.85 -2.48
C HIS A 244 2.81 0.39 -2.95
N ASP A 245 4.02 -0.15 -3.11
CA ASP A 245 4.23 -1.52 -3.58
C ASP A 245 3.56 -1.81 -4.94
N ILE A 246 3.89 -0.99 -5.93
CA ILE A 246 3.30 -1.05 -7.28
C ILE A 246 4.07 -1.93 -8.27
N PHE A 247 5.17 -2.56 -7.84
CA PHE A 247 6.02 -3.37 -8.74
C PHE A 247 5.96 -4.85 -8.44
N PHE A 248 5.41 -5.58 -9.40
CA PHE A 248 5.55 -7.04 -9.46
C PHE A 248 6.99 -7.43 -9.91
N PRO A 249 7.59 -8.50 -9.41
CA PRO A 249 7.05 -9.54 -8.53
C PRO A 249 7.30 -9.29 -7.04
N LYS A 250 7.76 -8.10 -6.66
CA LYS A 250 8.04 -7.81 -5.25
C LYS A 250 6.79 -7.77 -4.39
N SER A 251 5.69 -7.31 -4.95
CA SER A 251 4.39 -7.28 -4.32
C SER A 251 3.30 -7.40 -5.38
N PHE A 252 2.20 -8.07 -5.03
CA PHE A 252 0.97 -8.06 -5.82
C PHE A 252 0.10 -6.85 -5.51
N LYS A 253 0.22 -6.29 -4.31
CA LYS A 253 -0.68 -5.29 -3.73
C LYS A 253 -1.29 -4.36 -4.77
N ASN A 254 -0.54 -3.37 -5.16
CA ASN A 254 -1.06 -2.28 -5.98
C ASN A 254 -0.64 -2.34 -7.45
N TRP A 255 -0.01 -3.43 -7.90
CA TRP A 255 0.41 -3.57 -9.30
C TRP A 255 -0.77 -3.50 -10.27
N LEU A 256 -1.84 -4.26 -10.03
CA LEU A 256 -3.04 -4.25 -10.88
C LEU A 256 -3.82 -2.94 -10.75
N VAL A 257 -3.85 -2.34 -9.56
CA VAL A 257 -4.45 -1.01 -9.33
C VAL A 257 -3.69 0.05 -10.14
N CYS A 258 -2.36 0.03 -10.10
CA CYS A 258 -1.49 0.91 -10.89
C CYS A 258 -1.76 0.76 -12.40
N ALA A 259 -1.88 -0.48 -12.89
CA ALA A 259 -2.22 -0.76 -14.29
C ALA A 259 -3.61 -0.22 -14.66
N SER A 260 -4.61 -0.40 -13.78
CA SER A 260 -5.97 0.09 -13.98
C SER A 260 -6.02 1.62 -14.05
N ILE A 261 -5.30 2.32 -13.17
CA ILE A 261 -5.18 3.78 -13.21
C ILE A 261 -4.54 4.24 -14.51
N THR A 262 -3.43 3.61 -14.89
CA THR A 262 -2.67 3.98 -16.09
C THR A 262 -3.48 3.78 -17.38
N ALA A 263 -4.35 2.77 -17.42
CA ALA A 263 -5.21 2.47 -18.56
C ALA A 263 -6.49 3.34 -18.59
N SER A 264 -6.82 4.05 -17.50
CA SER A 264 -8.10 4.75 -17.35
C SER A 264 -7.99 6.23 -17.73
N SER A 265 -8.95 6.73 -18.51
CA SER A 265 -9.12 8.17 -18.77
C SER A 265 -9.72 8.96 -17.60
N ASN A 266 -10.14 8.27 -16.52
CA ASN A 266 -10.75 8.89 -15.35
C ASN A 266 -9.70 9.32 -14.30
N TRP A 267 -8.44 8.94 -14.51
CA TRP A 267 -7.35 9.19 -13.60
C TRP A 267 -6.14 9.79 -14.33
N ASN A 268 -5.41 10.64 -13.63
CA ASN A 268 -4.16 11.21 -14.10
C ASN A 268 -3.05 10.84 -13.11
N ALA A 269 -2.13 9.97 -13.52
CA ALA A 269 -0.92 9.67 -12.76
C ALA A 269 0.00 10.90 -12.80
N ILE A 270 0.17 11.57 -11.66
CA ILE A 270 0.94 12.82 -11.54
C ILE A 270 2.34 12.61 -10.98
N TYR A 271 2.55 11.48 -10.32
CA TYR A 271 3.86 11.08 -9.80
C TYR A 271 3.99 9.56 -9.87
N HIS A 272 5.15 9.09 -10.29
CA HIS A 272 5.47 7.67 -10.39
C HIS A 272 6.95 7.48 -10.07
N ASP A 273 7.25 7.04 -8.85
CA ASP A 273 8.61 6.73 -8.42
C ASP A 273 8.95 5.27 -8.74
N ARG A 274 10.03 5.11 -9.50
CA ARG A 274 10.63 3.83 -9.86
C ARG A 274 12.04 3.66 -9.27
N SER A 275 12.47 4.58 -8.42
CA SER A 275 13.80 4.54 -7.82
C SER A 275 13.91 3.56 -6.65
N THR A 276 12.79 3.25 -6.02
CA THR A 276 12.70 2.24 -4.97
C THR A 276 12.17 0.91 -5.51
N PRO A 277 12.57 -0.23 -4.94
CA PRO A 277 12.08 -1.54 -5.37
C PRO A 277 10.55 -1.71 -5.20
N GLN A 278 9.95 -1.00 -4.26
CA GLN A 278 8.52 -1.02 -4.00
C GLN A 278 7.74 -0.16 -5.02
N GLY A 279 8.28 0.98 -5.35
CA GLY A 279 7.62 1.99 -6.15
C GLY A 279 6.50 2.73 -5.43
N LEU A 280 6.22 3.93 -5.90
CA LEU A 280 5.14 4.78 -5.40
C LEU A 280 4.44 5.45 -6.58
N MET A 281 3.11 5.49 -6.57
CA MET A 281 2.32 6.27 -7.53
C MET A 281 1.40 7.23 -6.78
N VAL A 282 1.29 8.45 -7.29
CA VAL A 282 0.24 9.40 -6.91
C VAL A 282 -0.59 9.69 -8.16
N ALA A 283 -1.90 9.47 -8.06
CA ALA A 283 -2.83 9.74 -9.14
C ALA A 283 -4.00 10.60 -8.66
N ARG A 284 -4.50 11.45 -9.54
CA ARG A 284 -5.64 12.34 -9.31
C ARG A 284 -6.84 11.89 -10.11
N LYS A 285 -8.02 11.83 -9.48
CA LYS A 285 -9.27 11.55 -10.16
C LYS A 285 -9.71 12.76 -10.98
N VAL A 286 -9.98 12.58 -12.29
CA VAL A 286 -10.33 13.67 -13.20
C VAL A 286 -11.77 13.58 -13.73
N LYS A 287 -12.40 12.40 -13.57
CA LYS A 287 -13.81 12.15 -13.94
C LYS A 287 -14.49 11.21 -12.96
#